data_ab60dd69223b0c0a692e9184488f11fc
#
_entry.id   ab60dd69223b0c0a692e9184488f11fc
#
_cell.length_a   1.000
_cell.length_b   1.000
_cell.length_c   1.000
_cell.angle_alpha   90.00
_cell.angle_beta   90.00
_cell.angle_gamma   90.00
#
_symmetry.space_group_name_H-M   'P 1'
#
loop_
_entity.id
_entity.type
_entity.pdbx_description
1 polymer ?
#
loop_
_entity_poly.entity_id
_entity_poly.type
_entity_poly.pdbx_seq_one_letter_code
_entity_poly.pdbx_strand_id
1 'polypeptide(L)'
;MTSSTPDRRKISVPDLPRMKALGERITMITAYDATFARLVDLAGVDIILVGDSVGMVVQGTANTIPVELDEMAYHVRLVARSQPKALIVGDLPFGSYQVSPQQAVESSIRLMKEGAECVKLEGGVVMAETIQAITRVDIPVVGHIGLTPQSYHRMGGHRVQGKISGFEAGGRERLLEDAHAVEQAGACAVVVEGIPRDLAKEITQKLSIPTIGIGAGPDCDGQVLVLHDVLGLSELSLKFTKQFADLRNDAIRATQAFIGEVRDGTWPDDAHSFH
;
A
#
# COMPACT_ATOMS: atom_id res chain seq x y z
N MET A 1 24.83 -17.30 -8.75
CA MET A 1 25.31 -15.99 -9.23
C MET A 1 24.73 -14.96 -8.28
N THR A 2 25.52 -14.48 -7.31
CA THR A 2 25.12 -13.39 -6.41
C THR A 2 25.27 -12.10 -7.20
N SER A 3 24.16 -11.60 -7.78
CA SER A 3 24.15 -10.23 -8.28
C SER A 3 24.25 -9.32 -7.06
N SER A 4 25.41 -8.69 -6.88
CA SER A 4 25.55 -7.57 -5.94
C SER A 4 24.58 -6.49 -6.42
N THR A 5 23.44 -6.34 -5.74
CA THR A 5 22.57 -5.19 -5.90
C THR A 5 23.44 -3.93 -5.72
N PRO A 6 23.37 -2.92 -6.61
CA PRO A 6 24.09 -1.67 -6.38
C PRO A 6 23.77 -1.15 -4.97
N ASP A 7 24.73 -0.52 -4.30
CA ASP A 7 24.54 0.05 -2.96
C ASP A 7 23.48 1.16 -3.03
N ARG A 8 22.19 0.74 -3.01
CA ARG A 8 21.03 1.61 -3.12
C ARG A 8 20.90 2.44 -1.84
N ARG A 9 20.82 3.75 -2.00
CA ARG A 9 20.55 4.67 -0.89
C ARG A 9 19.16 4.40 -0.31
N LYS A 10 19.01 4.56 1.01
CA LYS A 10 17.69 4.55 1.70
C LYS A 10 16.81 5.67 1.13
N ILE A 11 15.58 5.34 0.78
CA ILE A 11 14.54 6.31 0.40
C ILE A 11 13.91 6.89 1.66
N SER A 12 13.77 8.19 1.69
CA SER A 12 13.19 8.97 2.78
C SER A 12 12.05 9.86 2.29
N VAL A 13 11.23 10.38 3.20
CA VAL A 13 10.09 11.23 2.84
C VAL A 13 10.49 12.44 1.97
N PRO A 14 11.60 13.18 2.24
CA PRO A 14 12.03 14.29 1.37
C PRO A 14 12.41 13.88 -0.05
N ASP A 15 12.66 12.60 -0.31
CA ASP A 15 12.96 12.13 -1.65
C ASP A 15 11.72 12.12 -2.56
N LEU A 16 10.53 11.94 -1.99
CA LEU A 16 9.29 11.82 -2.76
C LEU A 16 8.98 13.08 -3.60
N PRO A 17 8.93 14.31 -3.03
CA PRO A 17 8.73 15.51 -3.83
C PRO A 17 9.89 15.78 -4.80
N ARG A 18 11.12 15.38 -4.46
CA ARG A 18 12.26 15.47 -5.37
C ARG A 18 12.08 14.57 -6.59
N MET A 19 11.62 13.33 -6.42
CA MET A 19 11.34 12.39 -7.51
C MET A 19 10.27 12.97 -8.44
N LYS A 20 9.18 13.53 -7.88
CA LYS A 20 8.17 14.24 -8.68
C LYS A 20 8.77 15.38 -9.49
N ALA A 21 9.56 16.24 -8.87
CA ALA A 21 10.18 17.39 -9.55
C ALA A 21 11.12 16.98 -10.69
N LEU A 22 11.76 15.81 -10.59
CA LEU A 22 12.65 15.24 -11.62
C LEU A 22 11.89 14.39 -12.66
N GLY A 23 10.59 14.17 -12.49
CA GLY A 23 9.80 13.28 -13.34
C GLY A 23 10.14 11.78 -13.15
N GLU A 24 10.81 11.42 -12.05
CA GLU A 24 11.12 10.05 -11.69
C GLU A 24 9.86 9.36 -11.17
N ARG A 25 9.55 8.16 -11.69
CA ARG A 25 8.35 7.40 -11.29
C ARG A 25 8.57 6.73 -9.94
N ILE A 26 7.61 6.92 -9.03
CA ILE A 26 7.63 6.32 -7.70
C ILE A 26 6.95 4.96 -7.74
N THR A 27 7.65 3.94 -7.29
CA THR A 27 7.11 2.58 -7.19
C THR A 27 6.74 2.28 -5.74
N MET A 28 5.50 1.79 -5.54
CA MET A 28 5.00 1.40 -4.23
C MET A 28 4.39 0.00 -4.32
N ILE A 29 4.67 -0.86 -3.35
CA ILE A 29 4.11 -2.21 -3.29
C ILE A 29 3.80 -2.58 -1.85
N THR A 30 2.79 -3.42 -1.62
CA THR A 30 2.52 -3.90 -0.27
C THR A 30 3.47 -5.02 0.13
N ALA A 31 3.81 -5.09 1.43
CA ALA A 31 4.42 -6.27 2.05
C ALA A 31 4.01 -6.34 3.51
N TYR A 32 3.93 -7.57 4.06
CA TYR A 32 3.36 -7.82 5.38
C TYR A 32 4.27 -8.63 6.30
N ASP A 33 5.41 -9.07 5.80
CA ASP A 33 6.41 -9.84 6.56
C ASP A 33 7.84 -9.55 6.09
N ALA A 34 8.80 -10.04 6.87
CA ALA A 34 10.22 -9.78 6.62
C ALA A 34 10.76 -10.46 5.35
N THR A 35 10.17 -11.58 4.92
CA THR A 35 10.62 -12.31 3.74
C THR A 35 10.25 -11.56 2.48
N PHE A 36 8.96 -11.25 2.32
CA PHE A 36 8.50 -10.48 1.17
C PHE A 36 9.03 -9.05 1.17
N ALA A 37 9.16 -8.40 2.35
CA ALA A 37 9.78 -7.08 2.44
C ALA A 37 11.22 -7.08 1.88
N ARG A 38 12.04 -8.09 2.21
CA ARG A 38 13.39 -8.24 1.64
C ARG A 38 13.36 -8.46 0.14
N LEU A 39 12.45 -9.30 -0.38
CA LEU A 39 12.37 -9.58 -1.80
C LEU A 39 12.01 -8.35 -2.62
N VAL A 40 11.01 -7.57 -2.19
CA VAL A 40 10.60 -6.36 -2.91
C VAL A 40 11.64 -5.24 -2.77
N ASP A 41 12.33 -5.14 -1.62
CA ASP A 41 13.42 -4.19 -1.45
C ASP A 41 14.62 -4.52 -2.35
N LEU A 42 15.01 -5.79 -2.44
CA LEU A 42 16.03 -6.26 -3.39
C LEU A 42 15.63 -6.01 -4.85
N ALA A 43 14.34 -6.06 -5.16
CA ALA A 43 13.83 -5.70 -6.49
C ALA A 43 13.90 -4.20 -6.78
N GLY A 44 14.12 -3.36 -5.75
CA GLY A 44 14.37 -1.92 -5.91
C GLY A 44 13.13 -1.03 -5.76
N VAL A 45 12.06 -1.49 -5.12
CA VAL A 45 10.86 -0.67 -4.87
C VAL A 45 11.20 0.56 -4.00
N ASP A 46 10.55 1.70 -4.25
CA ASP A 46 10.82 2.94 -3.50
C ASP A 46 10.07 2.98 -2.16
N ILE A 47 8.86 2.44 -2.12
CA ILE A 47 7.99 2.46 -0.93
C ILE A 47 7.43 1.06 -0.69
N ILE A 48 7.53 0.59 0.54
CA ILE A 48 6.80 -0.59 1.03
C ILE A 48 5.61 -0.10 1.86
N LEU A 49 4.42 -0.45 1.43
CA LEU A 49 3.18 -0.20 2.16
C LEU A 49 2.82 -1.43 3.01
N VAL A 50 2.79 -1.27 4.31
CA VAL A 50 2.12 -2.23 5.19
C VAL A 50 0.67 -1.81 5.26
N GLY A 51 -0.13 -2.34 4.32
CA GLY A 51 -1.52 -1.92 4.10
C GLY A 51 -2.52 -2.76 4.89
N ASP A 52 -3.68 -2.19 5.21
CA ASP A 52 -4.82 -2.90 5.81
C ASP A 52 -5.43 -3.96 4.87
N SER A 53 -5.03 -3.95 3.59
CA SER A 53 -5.25 -5.06 2.65
C SER A 53 -4.72 -6.41 3.16
N VAL A 54 -3.85 -6.43 4.19
CA VAL A 54 -3.44 -7.62 4.94
C VAL A 54 -4.65 -8.45 5.37
N GLY A 55 -5.74 -7.80 5.78
CA GLY A 55 -7.00 -8.45 6.12
C GLY A 55 -7.48 -9.38 5.00
N MET A 56 -7.50 -8.87 3.78
CA MET A 56 -8.01 -9.64 2.63
C MET A 56 -7.02 -10.71 2.14
N VAL A 57 -5.73 -10.38 2.01
CA VAL A 57 -4.76 -11.24 1.32
C VAL A 57 -3.96 -12.17 2.25
N VAL A 58 -3.96 -11.91 3.56
CA VAL A 58 -3.26 -12.74 4.55
C VAL A 58 -4.23 -13.36 5.54
N GLN A 59 -5.18 -12.57 6.08
CA GLN A 59 -6.12 -13.05 7.10
C GLN A 59 -7.38 -13.68 6.49
N GLY A 60 -7.67 -13.46 5.19
CA GLY A 60 -8.81 -14.05 4.50
C GLY A 60 -10.15 -13.36 4.81
N THR A 61 -10.14 -12.11 5.25
CA THR A 61 -11.35 -11.31 5.48
C THR A 61 -11.95 -10.81 4.15
N ALA A 62 -13.25 -10.53 4.14
CA ALA A 62 -13.95 -10.06 2.93
C ALA A 62 -13.64 -8.60 2.54
N ASN A 63 -13.13 -7.80 3.49
CA ASN A 63 -12.74 -6.40 3.30
C ASN A 63 -11.72 -6.01 4.39
N THR A 64 -11.26 -4.75 4.39
CA THR A 64 -10.21 -4.28 5.30
C THR A 64 -10.72 -3.83 6.67
N ILE A 65 -12.04 -3.70 6.87
CA ILE A 65 -12.64 -3.13 8.10
C ILE A 65 -12.29 -3.89 9.38
N PRO A 66 -12.22 -5.25 9.38
CA PRO A 66 -11.91 -6.01 10.60
C PRO A 66 -10.46 -5.88 11.10
N VAL A 67 -9.56 -5.30 10.32
CA VAL A 67 -8.13 -5.23 10.69
C VAL A 67 -7.94 -4.28 11.87
N GLU A 68 -7.29 -4.79 12.91
CA GLU A 68 -7.02 -4.05 14.16
C GLU A 68 -5.66 -3.34 14.13
N LEU A 69 -5.53 -2.26 14.91
CA LEU A 69 -4.28 -1.49 15.01
C LEU A 69 -3.10 -2.35 15.50
N ASP A 70 -3.35 -3.28 16.42
CA ASP A 70 -2.29 -4.16 16.95
C ASP A 70 -1.79 -5.15 15.90
N GLU A 71 -2.65 -5.58 14.96
CA GLU A 71 -2.26 -6.41 13.83
C GLU A 71 -1.40 -5.59 12.85
N MET A 72 -1.80 -4.36 12.55
CA MET A 72 -0.98 -3.46 11.73
C MET A 72 0.38 -3.19 12.38
N ALA A 73 0.42 -2.92 13.67
CA ALA A 73 1.65 -2.75 14.45
C ALA A 73 2.55 -4.00 14.38
N TYR A 74 1.97 -5.19 14.44
CA TYR A 74 2.70 -6.46 14.28
C TYR A 74 3.33 -6.57 12.89
N HIS A 75 2.57 -6.33 11.82
CA HIS A 75 3.07 -6.42 10.45
C HIS A 75 4.11 -5.34 10.13
N VAL A 76 3.92 -4.10 10.59
CA VAL A 76 4.92 -3.02 10.48
C VAL A 76 6.25 -3.44 11.11
N ARG A 77 6.22 -4.00 12.32
CA ARG A 77 7.42 -4.50 13.02
C ARG A 77 8.13 -5.60 12.23
N LEU A 78 7.39 -6.53 11.60
CA LEU A 78 8.00 -7.58 10.78
C LEU A 78 8.71 -7.01 9.56
N VAL A 79 8.08 -6.07 8.86
CA VAL A 79 8.67 -5.39 7.70
C VAL A 79 9.89 -4.57 8.13
N ALA A 80 9.80 -3.79 9.20
CA ALA A 80 10.89 -2.97 9.71
C ALA A 80 12.13 -3.79 10.09
N ARG A 81 11.95 -5.01 10.62
CA ARG A 81 13.06 -5.93 10.95
C ARG A 81 13.86 -6.40 9.72
N SER A 82 13.32 -6.30 8.53
CA SER A 82 14.06 -6.58 7.29
C SER A 82 15.05 -5.46 6.93
N GLN A 83 14.97 -4.30 7.57
CA GLN A 83 15.80 -3.10 7.34
C GLN A 83 15.84 -2.67 5.88
N PRO A 84 14.69 -2.46 5.22
CA PRO A 84 14.66 -2.18 3.79
C PRO A 84 15.23 -0.79 3.48
N LYS A 85 15.75 -0.63 2.27
CA LYS A 85 16.12 0.67 1.70
C LYS A 85 14.89 1.45 1.20
N ALA A 86 13.79 0.77 0.95
CA ALA A 86 12.50 1.37 0.65
C ALA A 86 11.92 2.09 1.88
N LEU A 87 11.19 3.20 1.67
CA LEU A 87 10.44 3.90 2.71
C LEU A 87 9.32 3.00 3.24
N ILE A 88 9.18 2.86 4.55
CA ILE A 88 8.11 2.06 5.18
C ILE A 88 6.92 2.96 5.51
N VAL A 89 5.78 2.70 4.87
CA VAL A 89 4.50 3.35 5.15
C VAL A 89 3.58 2.37 5.87
N GLY A 90 3.10 2.72 7.06
CA GLY A 90 2.13 1.93 7.83
C GLY A 90 0.72 2.49 7.69
N ASP A 91 -0.23 1.64 7.33
CA ASP A 91 -1.64 2.03 7.21
C ASP A 91 -2.31 2.14 8.57
N LEU A 92 -3.06 3.21 8.80
CA LEU A 92 -3.95 3.32 9.94
C LEU A 92 -5.25 2.57 9.59
N PRO A 93 -5.59 1.46 10.28
CA PRO A 93 -6.78 0.68 9.96
C PRO A 93 -8.05 1.40 10.39
N PHE A 94 -9.20 0.94 9.87
CA PHE A 94 -10.51 1.49 10.22
C PHE A 94 -10.73 1.47 11.75
N GLY A 95 -11.27 2.57 12.29
CA GLY A 95 -11.52 2.73 13.72
C GLY A 95 -10.34 3.29 14.51
N SER A 96 -9.13 3.36 13.93
CA SER A 96 -7.92 3.82 14.64
C SER A 96 -7.65 5.32 14.53
N TYR A 97 -8.40 6.07 13.67
CA TYR A 97 -8.16 7.49 13.44
C TYR A 97 -9.43 8.34 13.22
N GLN A 98 -10.60 7.69 13.06
CA GLN A 98 -11.84 8.38 12.69
C GLN A 98 -12.53 9.05 13.88
N VAL A 99 -12.27 8.63 15.11
CA VAL A 99 -12.99 9.10 16.31
C VAL A 99 -12.54 10.51 16.70
N SER A 100 -11.23 10.79 16.62
CA SER A 100 -10.68 12.11 16.92
C SER A 100 -9.26 12.28 16.35
N PRO A 101 -8.81 13.52 16.11
CA PRO A 101 -7.41 13.80 15.76
C PRO A 101 -6.41 13.30 16.81
N GLN A 102 -6.77 13.35 18.11
CA GLN A 102 -5.92 12.82 19.17
C GLN A 102 -5.71 11.31 19.03
N GLN A 103 -6.78 10.54 18.82
CA GLN A 103 -6.69 9.08 18.57
C GLN A 103 -5.77 8.79 17.38
N ALA A 104 -5.93 9.55 16.30
CA ALA A 104 -5.10 9.38 15.11
C ALA A 104 -3.60 9.61 15.39
N VAL A 105 -3.26 10.61 16.20
CA VAL A 105 -1.87 10.86 16.63
C VAL A 105 -1.36 9.70 17.48
N GLU A 106 -2.14 9.22 18.46
CA GLU A 106 -1.75 8.09 19.32
C GLU A 106 -1.53 6.81 18.51
N SER A 107 -2.42 6.50 17.56
CA SER A 107 -2.30 5.36 16.65
C SER A 107 -1.09 5.48 15.72
N SER A 108 -0.84 6.69 15.21
CA SER A 108 0.34 6.97 14.37
C SER A 108 1.64 6.77 15.16
N ILE A 109 1.74 7.28 16.37
CA ILE A 109 2.88 7.07 17.27
C ILE A 109 3.11 5.58 17.51
N ARG A 110 2.04 4.78 17.65
CA ARG A 110 2.15 3.33 17.81
C ARG A 110 2.84 2.70 16.61
N LEU A 111 2.42 3.02 15.37
CA LEU A 111 3.04 2.46 14.15
C LEU A 111 4.48 2.96 13.95
N MET A 112 4.75 4.24 14.23
CA MET A 112 6.11 4.79 14.16
C MET A 112 7.08 4.05 15.11
N LYS A 113 6.65 3.74 16.31
CA LYS A 113 7.46 2.98 17.28
C LYS A 113 7.72 1.53 16.85
N GLU A 114 6.88 0.96 16.02
CA GLU A 114 7.10 -0.37 15.43
C GLU A 114 7.97 -0.32 14.16
N GLY A 115 8.34 0.87 13.69
CA GLY A 115 9.29 1.08 12.61
C GLY A 115 8.69 1.58 11.30
N ALA A 116 7.42 2.02 11.29
CA ALA A 116 6.93 2.85 10.20
C ALA A 116 7.72 4.17 10.15
N GLU A 117 7.94 4.69 8.95
CA GLU A 117 8.61 5.98 8.72
C GLU A 117 7.62 7.04 8.22
N CYS A 118 6.42 6.61 7.89
CA CYS A 118 5.30 7.40 7.46
C CYS A 118 4.02 6.61 7.76
N VAL A 119 2.88 7.28 7.97
CA VAL A 119 1.58 6.62 8.11
C VAL A 119 0.67 6.95 6.94
N LYS A 120 -0.29 6.07 6.62
CA LYS A 120 -1.33 6.35 5.61
C LYS A 120 -2.71 6.34 6.27
N LEU A 121 -3.61 7.19 5.82
CA LEU A 121 -5.02 7.19 6.21
C LEU A 121 -5.92 7.61 5.04
N GLU A 122 -7.18 7.24 5.11
CA GLU A 122 -8.18 7.45 4.07
C GLU A 122 -9.10 8.62 4.36
N GLY A 123 -9.31 9.47 3.36
CA GLY A 123 -10.22 10.61 3.38
C GLY A 123 -9.55 11.90 2.92
N GLY A 124 -10.38 12.81 2.43
CA GLY A 124 -9.98 14.14 1.95
C GLY A 124 -10.33 15.24 2.94
N VAL A 125 -11.21 16.18 2.53
CA VAL A 125 -11.65 17.32 3.34
C VAL A 125 -12.06 16.93 4.75
N VAL A 126 -12.80 15.82 4.90
CA VAL A 126 -13.30 15.35 6.21
C VAL A 126 -12.19 14.90 7.15
N MET A 127 -10.98 14.59 6.64
CA MET A 127 -9.83 14.17 7.42
C MET A 127 -8.70 15.19 7.46
N ALA A 128 -8.90 16.38 6.91
CA ALA A 128 -7.87 17.43 6.87
C ALA A 128 -7.36 17.81 8.27
N GLU A 129 -8.24 17.98 9.24
CA GLU A 129 -7.87 18.27 10.63
C GLU A 129 -7.08 17.13 11.27
N THR A 130 -7.47 15.90 11.00
CA THR A 130 -6.77 14.69 11.47
C THR A 130 -5.37 14.59 10.87
N ILE A 131 -5.23 14.79 9.56
CA ILE A 131 -3.92 14.81 8.87
C ILE A 131 -3.04 15.91 9.47
N GLN A 132 -3.60 17.12 9.64
CA GLN A 132 -2.86 18.25 10.21
C GLN A 132 -2.43 17.99 11.66
N ALA A 133 -3.23 17.31 12.48
CA ALA A 133 -2.84 16.97 13.83
C ALA A 133 -1.64 16.00 13.87
N ILE A 134 -1.62 15.02 12.97
CA ILE A 134 -0.51 14.06 12.84
C ILE A 134 0.74 14.76 12.33
N THR A 135 0.63 15.59 11.28
CA THR A 135 1.81 16.27 10.69
C THR A 135 2.40 17.32 11.64
N ARG A 136 1.62 17.95 12.51
CA ARG A 136 2.11 18.90 13.53
C ARG A 136 2.98 18.29 14.62
N VAL A 137 2.96 16.97 14.77
CA VAL A 137 3.83 16.26 15.72
C VAL A 137 4.97 15.53 14.98
N ASP A 138 5.36 16.04 13.80
CA ASP A 138 6.46 15.57 12.96
C ASP A 138 6.31 14.13 12.44
N ILE A 139 5.08 13.63 12.31
CA ILE A 139 4.80 12.33 11.69
C ILE A 139 4.38 12.57 10.24
N PRO A 140 5.13 12.05 9.24
CA PRO A 140 4.76 12.18 7.84
C PRO A 140 3.49 11.38 7.52
N VAL A 141 2.64 11.93 6.65
CA VAL A 141 1.35 11.32 6.26
C VAL A 141 1.26 11.18 4.75
N VAL A 142 0.86 10.01 4.29
CA VAL A 142 0.33 9.76 2.95
C VAL A 142 -1.19 9.79 3.03
N GLY A 143 -1.83 10.68 2.29
CA GLY A 143 -3.29 10.68 2.17
C GLY A 143 -3.79 9.60 1.22
N HIS A 144 -5.10 9.29 1.26
CA HIS A 144 -5.71 8.36 0.31
C HIS A 144 -7.13 8.84 -0.03
N ILE A 145 -7.36 9.13 -1.30
CA ILE A 145 -8.62 9.67 -1.84
C ILE A 145 -9.13 8.85 -3.02
N GLY A 146 -10.38 9.06 -3.37
CA GLY A 146 -11.05 8.32 -4.44
C GLY A 146 -11.86 7.17 -3.86
N LEU A 147 -11.66 5.96 -4.39
CA LEU A 147 -12.14 4.74 -3.77
C LEU A 147 -11.31 4.53 -2.49
N THR A 148 -11.98 4.49 -1.35
CA THR A 148 -11.37 4.23 -0.05
C THR A 148 -11.91 2.92 0.49
N PRO A 149 -11.09 1.84 0.55
CA PRO A 149 -11.54 0.51 0.99
C PRO A 149 -12.22 0.48 2.35
N GLN A 150 -11.80 1.31 3.29
CA GLN A 150 -12.43 1.43 4.61
C GLN A 150 -13.85 2.04 4.54
N SER A 151 -14.20 2.72 3.46
CA SER A 151 -15.56 3.23 3.19
C SER A 151 -16.47 2.21 2.47
N TYR A 152 -16.12 0.92 2.50
CA TYR A 152 -16.78 -0.16 1.75
C TYR A 152 -18.32 -0.12 1.87
N HIS A 153 -18.84 -0.04 3.10
CA HIS A 153 -20.28 0.00 3.34
C HIS A 153 -20.92 1.28 2.85
N ARG A 154 -20.29 2.42 3.05
CA ARG A 154 -20.80 3.73 2.57
C ARG A 154 -20.86 3.80 1.04
N MET A 155 -19.86 3.22 0.37
CA MET A 155 -19.78 3.21 -1.10
C MET A 155 -20.57 2.07 -1.75
N GLY A 156 -21.08 1.11 -0.96
CA GLY A 156 -21.77 -0.09 -1.48
C GLY A 156 -20.85 -0.99 -2.30
N GLY A 157 -19.59 -1.17 -1.85
CA GLY A 157 -18.54 -1.95 -2.48
C GLY A 157 -17.46 -1.12 -3.17
N HIS A 158 -16.58 -1.78 -3.91
CA HIS A 158 -15.49 -1.16 -4.65
C HIS A 158 -16.00 -0.49 -5.93
N ARG A 159 -16.41 0.78 -5.85
CA ARG A 159 -16.97 1.54 -6.98
C ARG A 159 -16.03 2.68 -7.38
N VAL A 160 -15.85 2.85 -8.71
CA VAL A 160 -15.08 3.98 -9.28
C VAL A 160 -15.74 5.29 -8.87
N GLN A 161 -14.96 6.17 -8.25
CA GLN A 161 -15.38 7.50 -7.77
C GLN A 161 -15.10 8.59 -8.83
N GLY A 162 -15.74 9.76 -8.71
CA GLY A 162 -15.42 10.93 -9.54
C GLY A 162 -15.87 10.87 -11.02
N LYS A 163 -16.84 10.02 -11.35
CA LYS A 163 -17.44 10.00 -12.69
C LYS A 163 -18.30 11.23 -12.94
N ILE A 164 -18.30 11.74 -14.18
CA ILE A 164 -19.12 12.87 -14.62
C ILE A 164 -20.63 12.56 -14.56
N SER A 165 -21.00 11.29 -14.79
CA SER A 165 -22.39 10.81 -14.73
C SER A 165 -22.50 9.62 -13.79
N GLY A 166 -23.45 9.64 -12.87
CA GLY A 166 -23.72 8.56 -11.95
C GLY A 166 -24.37 9.04 -10.65
N PHE A 167 -24.53 8.16 -9.68
CA PHE A 167 -25.20 8.40 -8.40
C PHE A 167 -24.53 9.49 -7.53
N GLU A 168 -23.28 9.85 -7.82
CA GLU A 168 -22.53 10.93 -7.16
C GLU A 168 -22.31 12.11 -8.11
N ALA A 169 -23.39 12.85 -8.42
CA ALA A 169 -23.26 14.15 -9.06
C ALA A 169 -22.39 15.08 -8.17
N GLY A 170 -21.29 15.63 -8.74
CA GLY A 170 -20.33 16.45 -8.01
C GLY A 170 -19.08 15.69 -7.53
N GLY A 171 -18.95 14.40 -7.81
CA GLY A 171 -17.82 13.60 -7.35
C GLY A 171 -16.46 14.04 -7.88
N ARG A 172 -16.39 14.71 -9.03
CA ARG A 172 -15.13 15.23 -9.61
C ARG A 172 -14.61 16.44 -8.82
N GLU A 173 -15.45 17.44 -8.62
CA GLU A 173 -15.13 18.65 -7.88
C GLU A 173 -14.73 18.32 -6.46
N ARG A 174 -15.49 17.44 -5.81
CA ARG A 174 -15.18 16.96 -4.46
C ARG A 174 -13.80 16.29 -4.38
N LEU A 175 -13.43 15.46 -5.36
CA LEU A 175 -12.11 14.81 -5.35
C LEU A 175 -10.97 15.79 -5.58
N LEU A 176 -11.19 16.87 -6.32
CA LEU A 176 -10.23 17.98 -6.44
C LEU A 176 -10.09 18.73 -5.11
N GLU A 177 -11.19 18.97 -4.41
CA GLU A 177 -11.19 19.57 -3.07
C GLU A 177 -10.51 18.64 -2.06
N ASP A 178 -10.82 17.34 -2.07
CA ASP A 178 -10.19 16.33 -1.23
C ASP A 178 -8.66 16.31 -1.43
N ALA A 179 -8.20 16.31 -2.68
CA ALA A 179 -6.78 16.32 -3.03
C ALA A 179 -6.08 17.56 -2.48
N HIS A 180 -6.67 18.73 -2.68
CA HIS A 180 -6.13 19.99 -2.18
C HIS A 180 -6.12 20.04 -0.65
N ALA A 181 -7.17 19.59 0.00
CA ALA A 181 -7.27 19.56 1.47
C ALA A 181 -6.19 18.65 2.10
N VAL A 182 -5.93 17.49 1.50
CA VAL A 182 -4.87 16.59 1.93
C VAL A 182 -3.48 17.25 1.82
N GLU A 183 -3.20 17.93 0.72
CA GLU A 183 -1.95 18.67 0.54
C GLU A 183 -1.81 19.80 1.56
N GLN A 184 -2.86 20.63 1.73
CA GLN A 184 -2.86 21.76 2.67
C GLN A 184 -2.74 21.32 4.13
N ALA A 185 -3.20 20.11 4.46
CA ALA A 185 -3.03 19.50 5.78
C ALA A 185 -1.59 19.00 6.04
N GLY A 186 -0.69 19.07 5.05
CA GLY A 186 0.72 18.75 5.18
C GLY A 186 1.09 17.31 4.82
N ALA A 187 0.23 16.58 4.10
CA ALA A 187 0.59 15.26 3.60
C ALA A 187 1.80 15.33 2.66
N CYS A 188 2.67 14.32 2.70
CA CYS A 188 3.89 14.23 1.88
C CYS A 188 3.66 13.56 0.52
N ALA A 189 2.56 12.83 0.36
CA ALA A 189 2.09 12.21 -0.87
C ALA A 189 0.60 11.87 -0.73
N VAL A 190 -0.05 11.51 -1.83
CA VAL A 190 -1.44 11.06 -1.83
C VAL A 190 -1.65 9.87 -2.76
N VAL A 191 -2.27 8.81 -2.23
CA VAL A 191 -2.79 7.69 -3.03
C VAL A 191 -4.09 8.13 -3.68
N VAL A 192 -4.23 7.85 -4.96
CA VAL A 192 -5.42 8.17 -5.76
C VAL A 192 -5.94 6.87 -6.34
N GLU A 193 -7.07 6.37 -5.80
CA GLU A 193 -7.58 5.05 -6.15
C GLU A 193 -8.92 5.10 -6.88
N GLY A 194 -9.04 4.26 -7.93
CA GLY A 194 -10.32 3.95 -8.56
C GLY A 194 -11.07 5.18 -9.10
N ILE A 195 -10.36 6.11 -9.74
CA ILE A 195 -10.95 7.32 -10.35
C ILE A 195 -10.67 7.38 -11.86
N PRO A 196 -11.43 8.19 -12.64
CA PRO A 196 -11.15 8.40 -14.05
C PRO A 196 -9.73 8.92 -14.31
N ARG A 197 -9.09 8.41 -15.36
CA ARG A 197 -7.72 8.76 -15.73
C ARG A 197 -7.51 10.27 -15.92
N ASP A 198 -8.45 10.95 -16.57
CA ASP A 198 -8.38 12.40 -16.81
C ASP A 198 -8.43 13.22 -15.51
N LEU A 199 -9.22 12.78 -14.54
CA LEU A 199 -9.27 13.37 -13.21
C LEU A 199 -7.96 13.13 -12.44
N ALA A 200 -7.43 11.92 -12.47
CA ALA A 200 -6.13 11.61 -11.85
C ALA A 200 -5.01 12.48 -12.43
N LYS A 201 -4.99 12.67 -13.76
CA LYS A 201 -4.05 13.56 -14.42
C LYS A 201 -4.19 15.01 -13.94
N GLU A 202 -5.42 15.51 -13.84
CA GLU A 202 -5.69 16.87 -13.37
C GLU A 202 -5.22 17.06 -11.92
N ILE A 203 -5.53 16.11 -11.02
CA ILE A 203 -5.06 16.12 -9.63
C ILE A 203 -3.53 16.15 -9.58
N THR A 204 -2.87 15.27 -10.33
CA THR A 204 -1.40 15.18 -10.39
C THR A 204 -0.75 16.50 -10.81
N GLN A 205 -1.36 17.21 -11.77
CA GLN A 205 -0.86 18.48 -12.26
C GLN A 205 -1.08 19.66 -11.28
N LYS A 206 -2.13 19.57 -10.45
CA LYS A 206 -2.49 20.63 -9.50
C LYS A 206 -1.73 20.55 -8.18
N LEU A 207 -1.35 19.34 -7.75
CA LEU A 207 -0.67 19.13 -6.48
C LEU A 207 0.85 19.31 -6.63
N SER A 208 1.48 19.85 -5.61
CA SER A 208 2.94 19.88 -5.47
C SER A 208 3.49 18.57 -4.90
N ILE A 209 2.70 17.88 -4.06
CA ILE A 209 3.03 16.57 -3.52
C ILE A 209 2.83 15.45 -4.56
N PRO A 210 3.59 14.33 -4.49
CA PRO A 210 3.42 13.20 -5.39
C PRO A 210 2.05 12.53 -5.27
N THR A 211 1.50 12.12 -6.43
CA THR A 211 0.33 11.26 -6.53
C THR A 211 0.75 9.82 -6.84
N ILE A 212 0.22 8.85 -6.09
CA ILE A 212 0.45 7.42 -6.27
C ILE A 212 -0.86 6.78 -6.74
N GLY A 213 -0.92 6.33 -7.98
CA GLY A 213 -2.13 5.82 -8.59
C GLY A 213 -2.35 4.33 -8.32
N ILE A 214 -3.61 3.94 -8.16
CA ILE A 214 -4.08 2.56 -8.26
C ILE A 214 -5.46 2.55 -8.92
N GLY A 215 -5.59 1.94 -10.09
CA GLY A 215 -6.83 2.06 -10.86
C GLY A 215 -7.18 3.49 -11.27
N ALA A 216 -6.18 4.37 -11.40
CA ALA A 216 -6.33 5.79 -11.74
C ALA A 216 -5.63 6.17 -13.06
N GLY A 217 -5.12 5.19 -13.79
CA GLY A 217 -4.38 5.39 -15.05
C GLY A 217 -2.90 5.74 -14.84
N PRO A 218 -2.14 5.96 -15.93
CA PRO A 218 -0.68 6.05 -15.90
C PRO A 218 -0.14 7.46 -15.63
N ASP A 219 -1.00 8.46 -15.50
CA ASP A 219 -0.58 9.88 -15.46
C ASP A 219 -0.23 10.38 -14.04
N CYS A 220 -0.36 9.53 -12.98
CA CYS A 220 0.13 9.82 -11.64
C CYS A 220 1.66 9.77 -11.58
N ASP A 221 2.27 10.38 -10.55
CA ASP A 221 3.73 10.39 -10.36
C ASP A 221 4.27 9.00 -9.99
N GLY A 222 3.47 8.15 -9.38
CA GLY A 222 3.81 6.77 -9.06
C GLY A 222 2.62 5.82 -9.18
N GLN A 223 2.86 4.53 -8.87
CA GLN A 223 1.83 3.49 -8.85
C GLN A 223 2.01 2.59 -7.63
N VAL A 224 0.90 2.13 -7.08
CA VAL A 224 0.88 1.09 -6.03
C VAL A 224 0.07 -0.12 -6.49
N LEU A 225 0.54 -1.31 -6.13
CA LEU A 225 -0.21 -2.56 -6.26
C LEU A 225 -0.04 -3.42 -5.00
N VAL A 226 -1.03 -4.28 -4.76
CA VAL A 226 -0.93 -5.32 -3.74
C VAL A 226 0.02 -6.41 -4.26
N LEU A 227 0.99 -6.80 -3.43
CA LEU A 227 2.02 -7.79 -3.82
C LEU A 227 1.41 -9.11 -4.31
N HIS A 228 0.34 -9.57 -3.66
CA HIS A 228 -0.33 -10.81 -4.01
C HIS A 228 -0.91 -10.78 -5.43
N ASP A 229 -1.39 -9.61 -5.88
CA ASP A 229 -1.86 -9.43 -7.26
C ASP A 229 -0.70 -9.44 -8.26
N VAL A 230 0.40 -8.76 -7.92
CA VAL A 230 1.62 -8.72 -8.75
C VAL A 230 2.20 -10.11 -8.96
N LEU A 231 2.23 -10.93 -7.91
CA LEU A 231 2.81 -12.27 -7.93
C LEU A 231 1.84 -13.36 -8.41
N GLY A 232 0.57 -13.01 -8.69
CA GLY A 232 -0.43 -13.99 -9.10
C GLY A 232 -0.82 -14.98 -8.00
N LEU A 233 -0.80 -14.53 -6.74
CA LEU A 233 -1.27 -15.31 -5.58
C LEU A 233 -2.78 -15.12 -5.34
N SER A 234 -3.31 -13.94 -5.68
CA SER A 234 -4.75 -13.63 -5.56
C SER A 234 -5.57 -14.40 -6.58
N GLU A 235 -6.75 -14.86 -6.16
CA GLU A 235 -7.75 -15.46 -7.06
C GLU A 235 -8.57 -14.40 -7.79
N LEU A 236 -8.65 -13.19 -7.25
CA LEU A 236 -9.37 -12.07 -7.82
C LEU A 236 -8.54 -11.38 -8.92
N SER A 237 -9.14 -11.21 -10.09
CA SER A 237 -8.57 -10.39 -11.18
C SER A 237 -9.36 -9.09 -11.26
N LEU A 238 -8.74 -7.98 -10.88
CA LEU A 238 -9.34 -6.65 -11.02
C LEU A 238 -8.88 -6.01 -12.34
N LYS A 239 -9.71 -5.16 -12.93
CA LYS A 239 -9.42 -4.53 -14.23
C LYS A 239 -8.08 -3.77 -14.26
N PHE A 240 -7.64 -3.23 -13.12
CA PHE A 240 -6.44 -2.40 -13.00
C PHE A 240 -5.22 -3.17 -12.48
N THR A 241 -5.37 -4.45 -12.11
CA THR A 241 -4.25 -5.29 -11.69
C THR A 241 -3.65 -6.01 -12.90
N LYS A 242 -2.34 -6.25 -12.83
CA LYS A 242 -1.61 -7.07 -13.78
C LYS A 242 -0.78 -8.07 -13.00
N GLN A 243 -0.94 -9.34 -13.33
CA GLN A 243 -0.08 -10.40 -12.84
C GLN A 243 1.24 -10.39 -13.62
N PHE A 244 2.36 -10.33 -12.92
CA PHE A 244 3.70 -10.40 -13.48
C PHE A 244 4.34 -11.77 -13.28
N ALA A 245 3.74 -12.61 -12.43
CA ALA A 245 4.14 -13.99 -12.15
C ALA A 245 2.90 -14.86 -11.88
N ASP A 246 3.09 -16.19 -11.80
CA ASP A 246 2.04 -17.17 -11.49
C ASP A 246 2.44 -18.05 -10.29
N LEU A 247 2.81 -17.38 -9.18
CA LEU A 247 3.32 -18.08 -8.00
C LEU A 247 2.27 -18.97 -7.33
N ARG A 248 0.98 -18.71 -7.52
CA ARG A 248 -0.09 -19.59 -7.01
C ARG A 248 0.03 -20.99 -7.60
N ASN A 249 0.13 -21.09 -8.93
CA ASN A 249 0.25 -22.37 -9.59
C ASN A 249 1.63 -23.01 -9.37
N ASP A 250 2.69 -22.20 -9.26
CA ASP A 250 4.04 -22.69 -8.93
C ASP A 250 4.05 -23.32 -7.52
N ALA A 251 3.44 -22.67 -6.54
CA ALA A 251 3.34 -23.20 -5.18
C ALA A 251 2.52 -24.51 -5.13
N ILE A 252 1.42 -24.57 -5.87
CA ILE A 252 0.61 -25.80 -5.98
C ILE A 252 1.43 -26.94 -6.58
N ARG A 253 2.11 -26.70 -7.73
CA ARG A 253 2.93 -27.71 -8.40
C ARG A 253 4.09 -28.20 -7.51
N ALA A 254 4.80 -27.29 -6.86
CA ALA A 254 5.90 -27.63 -5.95
C ALA A 254 5.40 -28.49 -4.77
N THR A 255 4.27 -28.13 -4.19
CA THR A 255 3.66 -28.90 -3.10
C THR A 255 3.18 -30.28 -3.56
N GLN A 256 2.60 -30.38 -4.75
CA GLN A 256 2.19 -31.68 -5.34
C GLN A 256 3.39 -32.58 -5.61
N ALA A 257 4.51 -32.04 -6.13
CA ALA A 257 5.73 -32.78 -6.33
C ALA A 257 6.28 -33.33 -5.00
N PHE A 258 6.38 -32.49 -3.98
CA PHE A 258 6.78 -32.92 -2.63
C PHE A 258 5.87 -34.05 -2.09
N ILE A 259 4.56 -33.91 -2.21
CA ILE A 259 3.60 -34.93 -1.77
C ILE A 259 3.82 -36.26 -2.52
N GLY A 260 4.07 -36.19 -3.84
CA GLY A 260 4.35 -37.37 -4.67
C GLY A 260 5.60 -38.09 -4.20
N GLU A 261 6.71 -37.41 -4.11
CA GLU A 261 8.00 -37.97 -3.71
C GLU A 261 7.97 -38.61 -2.31
N VAL A 262 7.29 -37.96 -1.34
CA VAL A 262 7.10 -38.54 0.01
C VAL A 262 6.29 -39.83 -0.06
N ARG A 263 5.20 -39.88 -0.84
CA ARG A 263 4.34 -41.07 -0.97
C ARG A 263 5.01 -42.22 -1.70
N ASP A 264 5.87 -41.91 -2.67
CA ASP A 264 6.61 -42.89 -3.46
C ASP A 264 7.90 -43.35 -2.75
N GLY A 265 8.26 -42.75 -1.62
CA GLY A 265 9.43 -43.06 -0.82
C GLY A 265 10.76 -42.62 -1.50
N THR A 266 10.70 -41.68 -2.44
CA THR A 266 11.87 -41.11 -3.12
C THR A 266 12.46 -39.91 -2.40
N TRP A 267 11.70 -39.32 -1.48
CA TRP A 267 12.11 -38.24 -0.57
C TRP A 267 11.87 -38.62 0.89
N PRO A 268 12.84 -38.39 1.84
CA PRO A 268 14.21 -37.92 1.58
C PRO A 268 15.10 -39.01 1.00
N ASP A 269 16.14 -38.64 0.24
CA ASP A 269 17.21 -39.48 -0.22
C ASP A 269 18.42 -39.42 0.75
N ASP A 270 19.50 -40.15 0.43
CA ASP A 270 20.72 -40.16 1.23
C ASP A 270 21.38 -38.79 1.36
N ALA A 271 21.28 -37.93 0.32
CA ALA A 271 21.83 -36.58 0.36
C ALA A 271 21.12 -35.66 1.35
N HIS A 272 19.89 -36.01 1.71
CA HIS A 272 19.02 -35.26 2.64
C HIS A 272 18.83 -36.00 3.99
N SER A 273 19.69 -37.02 4.27
CA SER A 273 19.65 -37.82 5.48
C SER A 273 20.91 -37.64 6.33
N PHE A 274 20.77 -37.70 7.65
CA PHE A 274 21.91 -37.71 8.56
C PHE A 274 22.33 -39.13 8.85
N HIS A 275 23.67 -39.39 8.85
CA HIS A 275 24.29 -40.69 9.12
C HIS A 275 25.12 -40.65 10.40
#